data_4260b95824ca9e5870cf8a7e54b1af16
#
_entry.id   4260b95824ca9e5870cf8a7e54b1af16
#
_cell.length_a   1.000
_cell.length_b   1.000
_cell.length_c   1.000
_cell.angle_alpha   90.00
_cell.angle_beta   90.00
_cell.angle_gamma   90.00
#
_symmetry.space_group_name_H-M   'P 1'
#
loop_
_entity.id
_entity.type
_entity.pdbx_description
1 polymer ?
#
loop_
_entity_poly.entity_id
_entity_poly.type
_entity_poly.pdbx_seq_one_letter_code
_entity_poly.pdbx_strand_id
1 'polypeptide(L)'
;MNNHFIVIAEAGDFIGEQKLIAQHLCGEMRDNQWHMADGTVWDIIVTGVGAINVMHSLRDVPRDAQLINIGYAGSANYGIGSAVCVTEVRLNHPCVSYPEPELLLQVLPAECMQKAEEVIESVCYSNTDFVLQSDYRDCVFDMELAYIAALGFENLCSIKI
;
A
#
# COMPACT_ATOMS: atom_id res chain seq x y z
N MET A 1 -0.52 7.85 22.17
CA MET A 1 -0.84 8.18 20.78
C MET A 1 -0.97 6.88 20.03
N ASN A 2 -1.93 6.78 19.13
CA ASN A 2 -2.02 5.58 18.28
C ASN A 2 -0.80 5.54 17.35
N ASN A 3 -0.22 4.36 17.18
CA ASN A 3 0.99 4.17 16.37
C ASN A 3 0.74 3.17 15.21
N HIS A 4 -0.54 2.97 14.87
CA HIS A 4 -0.98 2.05 13.81
C HIS A 4 -1.82 2.81 12.79
N PHE A 5 -1.43 2.75 11.52
CA PHE A 5 -2.06 3.51 10.45
C PHE A 5 -2.32 2.66 9.21
N ILE A 6 -3.53 2.75 8.67
CA ILE A 6 -3.85 2.25 7.33
C ILE A 6 -3.78 3.44 6.37
N VAL A 7 -2.98 3.31 5.33
CA VAL A 7 -2.72 4.38 4.36
C VAL A 7 -3.38 4.02 3.03
N ILE A 8 -4.26 4.89 2.56
CA ILE A 8 -4.95 4.78 1.27
C ILE A 8 -4.78 6.08 0.48
N ALA A 9 -4.85 6.00 -0.85
CA ALA A 9 -4.76 7.20 -1.69
C ALA A 9 -6.10 7.94 -1.75
N GLU A 10 -7.22 7.25 -1.90
CA GLU A 10 -8.53 7.86 -2.06
C GLU A 10 -9.64 7.20 -1.24
N ALA A 11 -10.53 8.02 -0.66
CA ALA A 11 -11.66 7.59 0.15
C ALA A 11 -13.03 7.69 -0.56
N GLY A 12 -13.08 8.14 -1.83
CA GLY A 12 -14.33 8.38 -2.57
C GLY A 12 -15.15 7.11 -2.84
N ASP A 13 -16.47 7.28 -3.01
CA ASP A 13 -17.41 6.15 -3.17
C ASP A 13 -17.21 5.36 -4.47
N PHE A 14 -16.66 5.97 -5.51
CA PHE A 14 -16.55 5.36 -6.83
C PHE A 14 -15.19 4.65 -7.06
N ILE A 15 -14.10 5.32 -6.73
CA ILE A 15 -12.72 4.79 -6.82
C ILE A 15 -12.07 4.61 -5.46
N GLY A 16 -12.84 4.80 -4.39
CA GLY A 16 -12.33 4.79 -3.02
C GLY A 16 -11.74 3.45 -2.61
N GLU A 17 -10.56 3.53 -2.04
CA GLU A 17 -9.82 2.38 -1.53
C GLU A 17 -10.27 1.95 -0.12
N GLN A 18 -11.07 2.78 0.56
CA GLN A 18 -11.56 2.46 1.90
C GLN A 18 -12.36 1.14 1.96
N LYS A 19 -13.07 0.78 0.88
CA LYS A 19 -13.76 -0.51 0.78
C LYS A 19 -12.81 -1.70 0.75
N LEU A 20 -11.56 -1.51 0.26
CA LEU A 20 -10.56 -2.57 0.22
C LEU A 20 -10.14 -2.99 1.62
N ILE A 21 -10.14 -2.05 2.58
CA ILE A 21 -9.85 -2.35 3.99
C ILE A 21 -10.84 -3.41 4.49
N ALA A 22 -12.15 -3.16 4.30
CA ALA A 22 -13.20 -4.07 4.73
C ALA A 22 -13.25 -5.40 3.95
N GLN A 23 -12.73 -5.42 2.73
CA GLN A 23 -12.70 -6.62 1.89
C GLN A 23 -11.50 -7.53 2.17
N HIS A 24 -10.37 -6.97 2.62
CA HIS A 24 -9.11 -7.69 2.68
C HIS A 24 -8.49 -7.78 4.08
N LEU A 25 -8.83 -6.88 5.01
CA LEU A 25 -8.34 -6.94 6.38
C LEU A 25 -9.38 -7.51 7.35
N CYS A 26 -8.92 -8.33 8.30
CA CYS A 26 -9.75 -8.81 9.40
C CYS A 26 -10.07 -7.67 10.36
N GLY A 27 -11.34 -7.43 10.62
CA GLY A 27 -11.76 -6.38 11.54
C GLY A 27 -13.06 -5.69 11.12
N GLU A 28 -13.30 -4.54 11.71
CA GLU A 28 -14.49 -3.74 11.39
C GLU A 28 -14.24 -2.24 11.58
N MET A 29 -14.99 -1.43 10.83
CA MET A 29 -14.97 0.02 10.94
C MET A 29 -15.83 0.49 12.11
N ARG A 30 -15.24 1.27 13.04
CA ARG A 30 -15.95 1.97 14.11
C ARG A 30 -15.37 3.37 14.28
N ASP A 31 -16.20 4.38 14.40
CA ASP A 31 -15.80 5.77 14.66
C ASP A 31 -14.66 6.30 13.75
N ASN A 32 -14.69 5.93 12.46
CA ASN A 32 -13.67 6.23 11.45
C ASN A 32 -12.29 5.59 11.70
N GLN A 33 -12.22 4.58 12.56
CA GLN A 33 -11.02 3.77 12.81
C GLN A 33 -11.28 2.32 12.45
N TRP A 34 -10.24 1.61 12.08
CA TRP A 34 -10.30 0.17 11.82
C TRP A 34 -9.90 -0.60 13.07
N HIS A 35 -10.80 -1.42 13.57
CA HIS A 35 -10.57 -2.28 14.73
C HIS A 35 -10.26 -3.69 14.24
N MET A 36 -9.02 -4.12 14.38
CA MET A 36 -8.58 -5.47 14.02
C MET A 36 -9.16 -6.51 14.98
N ALA A 37 -9.19 -7.76 14.55
CA ALA A 37 -9.71 -8.88 15.35
C ALA A 37 -8.91 -9.15 16.63
N ASP A 38 -7.63 -8.77 16.67
CA ASP A 38 -6.77 -8.86 17.86
C ASP A 38 -6.97 -7.73 18.88
N GLY A 39 -7.85 -6.78 18.56
CA GLY A 39 -8.17 -5.62 19.40
C GLY A 39 -7.30 -4.39 19.13
N THR A 40 -6.36 -4.44 18.20
CA THR A 40 -5.60 -3.25 17.79
C THR A 40 -6.48 -2.27 17.02
N VAL A 41 -6.25 -0.97 17.24
CA VAL A 41 -7.01 0.10 16.58
C VAL A 41 -6.09 0.86 15.64
N TRP A 42 -6.53 1.02 14.40
CA TRP A 42 -5.78 1.63 13.32
C TRP A 42 -6.47 2.91 12.84
N ASP A 43 -5.73 4.00 12.79
CA ASP A 43 -6.21 5.24 12.16
C ASP A 43 -6.09 5.12 10.64
N ILE A 44 -7.05 5.70 9.91
CA ILE A 44 -7.02 5.70 8.45
C ILE A 44 -6.51 7.05 7.97
N ILE A 45 -5.44 7.03 7.19
CA ILE A 45 -4.87 8.21 6.54
C ILE A 45 -5.18 8.16 5.05
N VAL A 46 -5.89 9.17 4.57
CA VAL A 46 -6.12 9.39 3.14
C VAL A 46 -5.07 10.37 2.64
N THR A 47 -4.14 9.90 1.81
CA THR A 47 -3.03 10.73 1.35
C THR A 47 -3.40 11.61 0.16
N GLY A 48 -4.26 11.15 -0.73
CA GLY A 48 -4.36 11.61 -2.10
C GLY A 48 -3.34 10.91 -3.00
N VAL A 49 -3.54 11.00 -4.31
CA VAL A 49 -2.72 10.34 -5.34
C VAL A 49 -1.40 11.07 -5.53
N GLY A 50 -0.33 10.30 -5.66
CA GLY A 50 1.00 10.76 -6.08
C GLY A 50 1.90 11.29 -4.96
N ALA A 51 3.18 11.48 -5.32
CA ALA A 51 4.29 11.72 -4.40
C ALA A 51 4.07 12.91 -3.44
N ILE A 52 3.64 14.05 -3.95
CA ILE A 52 3.51 15.30 -3.16
C ILE A 52 2.47 15.11 -2.06
N ASN A 53 1.33 14.49 -2.38
CA ASN A 53 0.26 14.24 -1.43
C ASN A 53 0.69 13.25 -0.35
N VAL A 54 1.38 12.17 -0.73
CA VAL A 54 1.96 11.21 0.21
C VAL A 54 2.92 11.91 1.18
N MET A 55 3.89 12.66 0.66
CA MET A 55 4.89 13.35 1.47
C MET A 55 4.25 14.34 2.45
N HIS A 56 3.23 15.08 1.99
CA HIS A 56 2.51 16.04 2.83
C HIS A 56 1.73 15.36 3.95
N SER A 57 1.00 14.29 3.63
CA SER A 57 0.11 13.61 4.58
C SER A 57 0.86 12.78 5.63
N LEU A 58 2.01 12.21 5.27
CA LEU A 58 2.76 11.31 6.14
C LEU A 58 3.98 11.96 6.82
N ARG A 59 4.24 13.25 6.61
CA ARG A 59 5.43 13.93 7.14
C ARG A 59 5.57 13.86 8.66
N ASP A 60 4.45 13.96 9.38
CA ASP A 60 4.39 14.01 10.84
C ASP A 60 4.09 12.65 11.49
N VAL A 61 3.94 11.59 10.69
CA VAL A 61 3.74 10.21 11.19
C VAL A 61 5.08 9.69 11.72
N PRO A 62 5.12 9.13 12.96
CA PRO A 62 6.34 8.56 13.52
C PRO A 62 6.93 7.46 12.63
N ARG A 63 8.26 7.40 12.50
CA ARG A 63 8.93 6.42 11.61
C ARG A 63 8.91 5.00 12.16
N ASP A 64 8.74 4.84 13.46
CA ASP A 64 8.53 3.57 14.15
C ASP A 64 7.06 3.10 14.16
N ALA A 65 6.15 3.88 13.54
CA ALA A 65 4.75 3.51 13.40
C ALA A 65 4.60 2.27 12.53
N GLN A 66 3.55 1.49 12.80
CA GLN A 66 3.13 0.39 11.95
C GLN A 66 2.19 0.93 10.85
N LEU A 67 2.54 0.70 9.61
CA LEU A 67 1.77 1.13 8.45
C LEU A 67 1.34 -0.05 7.60
N ILE A 68 0.05 -0.06 7.22
CA ILE A 68 -0.47 -0.91 6.14
C ILE A 68 -0.90 0.02 5.01
N ASN A 69 -0.20 -0.01 3.88
CA ASN A 69 -0.70 0.60 2.66
C ASN A 69 -1.61 -0.41 1.94
N ILE A 70 -2.81 0.01 1.59
CA ILE A 70 -3.73 -0.79 0.78
C ILE A 70 -4.26 0.07 -0.35
N GLY A 71 -4.25 -0.46 -1.58
CA GLY A 71 -4.67 0.31 -2.73
C GLY A 71 -4.76 -0.48 -4.01
N TYR A 72 -5.32 0.16 -5.04
CA TYR A 72 -5.35 -0.40 -6.38
C TYR A 72 -3.99 -0.35 -7.05
N ALA A 73 -3.72 -1.36 -7.89
CA ALA A 73 -2.55 -1.39 -8.73
C ALA A 73 -2.86 -2.01 -10.10
N GLY A 74 -2.13 -1.58 -11.11
CA GLY A 74 -2.15 -2.23 -12.41
C GLY A 74 -1.22 -3.44 -12.44
N SER A 75 -1.54 -4.45 -13.23
CA SER A 75 -0.64 -5.57 -13.53
C SER A 75 -0.85 -6.07 -14.95
N ALA A 76 0.21 -6.66 -15.54
CA ALA A 76 0.12 -7.32 -16.83
C ALA A 76 -0.28 -8.81 -16.71
N ASN A 77 -0.01 -9.45 -15.57
CA ASN A 77 -0.13 -10.90 -15.39
C ASN A 77 -1.13 -11.32 -14.33
N TYR A 78 -1.35 -10.50 -13.31
CA TYR A 78 -2.29 -10.83 -12.24
C TYR A 78 -3.73 -10.49 -12.65
N GLY A 79 -4.66 -11.35 -12.30
CA GLY A 79 -6.08 -11.14 -12.59
C GLY A 79 -6.68 -9.99 -11.77
N ILE A 80 -7.73 -9.37 -12.30
CA ILE A 80 -8.47 -8.31 -11.59
C ILE A 80 -9.01 -8.86 -10.26
N GLY A 81 -8.74 -8.14 -9.19
CA GLY A 81 -9.15 -8.51 -7.82
C GLY A 81 -8.21 -9.49 -7.10
N SER A 82 -7.05 -9.81 -7.71
CA SER A 82 -6.00 -10.55 -7.01
C SER A 82 -5.40 -9.70 -5.90
N ALA A 83 -5.22 -10.28 -4.71
CA ALA A 83 -4.50 -9.63 -3.62
C ALA A 83 -2.99 -9.92 -3.72
N VAL A 84 -2.21 -8.88 -3.85
CA VAL A 84 -0.75 -8.95 -3.97
C VAL A 84 -0.10 -8.33 -2.75
N CYS A 85 0.65 -9.12 -1.98
CA CYS A 85 1.52 -8.62 -0.93
C CYS A 85 2.83 -8.14 -1.55
N VAL A 86 3.13 -6.87 -1.39
CA VAL A 86 4.35 -6.28 -1.94
C VAL A 86 5.51 -6.54 -0.99
N THR A 87 6.53 -7.24 -1.48
CA THR A 87 7.76 -7.54 -0.72
C THR A 87 8.90 -6.59 -1.05
N GLU A 88 8.87 -5.98 -2.22
CA GLU A 88 9.87 -5.02 -2.69
C GLU A 88 9.19 -3.92 -3.49
N VAL A 89 9.64 -2.69 -3.32
CA VAL A 89 9.15 -1.56 -4.12
C VAL A 89 10.31 -0.84 -4.80
N ARG A 90 10.08 -0.41 -6.04
CA ARG A 90 11.03 0.34 -6.86
C ARG A 90 10.36 1.59 -7.43
N LEU A 91 11.11 2.69 -7.48
CA LEU A 91 10.68 3.87 -8.20
C LEU A 91 11.01 3.68 -9.69
N ASN A 92 9.99 3.64 -10.53
CA ASN A 92 10.16 3.58 -11.97
C ASN A 92 10.03 4.99 -12.57
N HIS A 93 11.16 5.65 -12.79
CA HIS A 93 11.19 6.99 -13.36
C HIS A 93 12.00 7.00 -14.67
N PRO A 94 11.41 7.42 -15.80
CA PRO A 94 12.05 7.30 -17.12
C PRO A 94 13.29 8.19 -17.31
N CYS A 95 13.45 9.22 -16.48
CA CYS A 95 14.49 10.24 -16.65
C CYS A 95 15.58 10.22 -15.59
N VAL A 96 15.55 9.33 -14.62
CA VAL A 96 16.50 9.31 -13.51
C VAL A 96 17.00 7.90 -13.27
N SER A 97 18.27 7.67 -13.59
CA SER A 97 19.01 6.52 -13.07
C SER A 97 19.34 6.81 -11.61
N TYR A 98 18.42 6.51 -10.72
CA TYR A 98 18.80 6.38 -9.32
C TYR A 98 19.54 5.05 -9.16
N PRO A 99 20.64 5.01 -8.38
CA PRO A 99 21.03 3.76 -7.76
C PRO A 99 19.85 3.38 -6.87
N GLU A 100 19.07 2.42 -7.34
CA GLU A 100 17.86 1.98 -6.68
C GLU A 100 18.23 1.38 -5.34
N PRO A 101 17.89 1.99 -4.20
CA PRO A 101 17.78 1.22 -3.00
C PRO A 101 16.58 0.31 -3.20
N GLU A 102 16.83 -0.99 -3.22
CA GLU A 102 15.78 -1.97 -3.03
C GLU A 102 15.13 -1.69 -1.69
N LEU A 103 13.91 -1.16 -1.71
CA LEU A 103 13.15 -0.91 -0.51
C LEU A 103 12.35 -2.18 -0.21
N LEU A 104 12.83 -2.96 0.76
CA LEU A 104 12.17 -4.16 1.22
C LEU A 104 11.05 -3.80 2.20
N LEU A 105 9.88 -4.41 2.00
CA LEU A 105 8.72 -4.26 2.87
C LEU A 105 8.53 -5.48 3.75
N GLN A 106 7.84 -5.28 4.87
CA GLN A 106 7.38 -6.38 5.70
C GLN A 106 6.17 -7.06 5.06
N VAL A 107 6.09 -8.37 5.20
CA VAL A 107 4.92 -9.15 4.79
C VAL A 107 3.86 -9.05 5.87
N LEU A 108 2.64 -8.69 5.49
CA LEU A 108 1.53 -8.65 6.42
C LEU A 108 1.21 -10.07 6.93
N PRO A 109 1.11 -10.29 8.24
CA PRO A 109 0.75 -11.59 8.78
C PRO A 109 -0.58 -12.11 8.23
N ALA A 110 -0.66 -13.39 7.89
CA ALA A 110 -1.84 -13.98 7.26
C ALA A 110 -3.10 -13.87 8.13
N GLU A 111 -2.96 -13.84 9.46
CA GLU A 111 -4.05 -13.63 10.42
C GLU A 111 -4.69 -12.25 10.32
N CYS A 112 -4.03 -11.28 9.73
CA CYS A 112 -4.57 -9.94 9.47
C CYS A 112 -5.45 -9.89 8.20
N MET A 113 -5.39 -10.92 7.35
CA MET A 113 -6.13 -11.01 6.11
C MET A 113 -7.46 -11.73 6.29
N GLN A 114 -8.56 -11.20 5.70
CA GLN A 114 -9.90 -11.82 5.79
C GLN A 114 -10.02 -13.17 5.12
N LYS A 115 -9.24 -13.41 4.08
CA LYS A 115 -9.24 -14.67 3.33
C LYS A 115 -7.81 -15.19 3.25
N ALA A 116 -7.63 -16.46 3.59
CA ALA A 116 -6.46 -17.23 3.22
C ALA A 116 -6.51 -17.58 1.71
N GLU A 117 -6.75 -16.60 0.85
CA GLU A 117 -6.50 -16.74 -0.58
C GLU A 117 -4.98 -16.80 -0.76
N GLU A 118 -4.56 -17.50 -1.79
CA GLU A 118 -3.14 -17.58 -2.15
C GLU A 118 -2.60 -16.16 -2.31
N VAL A 119 -1.88 -15.69 -1.30
CA VAL A 119 -1.31 -14.35 -1.31
C VAL A 119 -0.14 -14.38 -2.28
N ILE A 120 -0.26 -13.63 -3.35
CA ILE A 120 0.81 -13.46 -4.34
C ILE A 120 1.83 -12.49 -3.74
N GLU A 121 3.08 -12.92 -3.58
CA GLU A 121 4.18 -12.02 -3.24
C GLU A 121 4.80 -11.45 -4.51
N SER A 122 5.01 -10.13 -4.55
CA SER A 122 5.50 -9.50 -5.77
C SER A 122 6.21 -8.17 -5.52
N VAL A 123 6.87 -7.69 -6.58
CA VAL A 123 7.49 -6.36 -6.65
C VAL A 123 6.46 -5.33 -7.11
N CYS A 124 6.49 -4.15 -6.50
CA CYS A 124 5.73 -2.99 -6.96
C CYS A 124 6.67 -1.96 -7.60
N TYR A 125 6.31 -1.50 -8.79
CA TYR A 125 6.94 -0.35 -9.42
C TYR A 125 6.06 0.88 -9.27
N SER A 126 6.50 1.87 -8.52
CA SER A 126 5.79 3.14 -8.39
C SER A 126 6.21 4.11 -9.49
N ASN A 127 5.23 4.71 -10.14
CA ASN A 127 5.38 5.59 -11.29
C ASN A 127 4.76 6.96 -11.00
N THR A 128 5.16 7.96 -11.78
CA THR A 128 4.53 9.30 -11.72
C THR A 128 3.20 9.37 -12.45
N ASP A 129 2.98 8.45 -13.40
CA ASP A 129 1.80 8.37 -14.24
C ASP A 129 1.29 6.93 -14.36
N PHE A 130 0.08 6.76 -14.89
CA PHE A 130 -0.46 5.45 -15.19
C PHE A 130 0.39 4.69 -16.21
N VAL A 131 0.71 3.45 -15.90
CA VAL A 131 1.43 2.54 -16.80
C VAL A 131 0.43 1.85 -17.72
N LEU A 132 0.44 2.22 -19.02
CA LEU A 132 -0.43 1.62 -20.02
C LEU A 132 0.22 0.42 -20.71
N GLN A 133 1.56 0.37 -20.77
CA GLN A 133 2.33 -0.72 -21.32
C GLN A 133 3.62 -0.89 -20.52
N SER A 134 4.04 -2.13 -20.33
CA SER A 134 5.29 -2.46 -19.65
C SER A 134 5.88 -3.76 -20.20
N ASP A 135 7.21 -3.81 -20.26
CA ASP A 135 7.98 -5.05 -20.51
C ASP A 135 8.17 -5.86 -19.21
N TYR A 136 7.92 -5.24 -18.05
CA TYR A 136 7.95 -5.95 -16.77
C TYR A 136 6.73 -6.85 -16.63
N ARG A 137 6.99 -8.05 -16.14
CA ARG A 137 6.00 -9.10 -15.88
C ARG A 137 6.06 -9.48 -14.41
N ASP A 138 5.04 -10.18 -13.92
CA ASP A 138 4.98 -10.69 -12.55
C ASP A 138 5.23 -9.61 -11.48
N CYS A 139 4.64 -8.43 -11.71
CA CYS A 139 4.72 -7.27 -10.84
C CYS A 139 3.43 -6.45 -10.86
N VAL A 140 3.34 -5.50 -9.95
CA VAL A 140 2.26 -4.52 -9.89
C VAL A 140 2.81 -3.10 -10.07
N PHE A 141 1.94 -2.18 -10.48
CA PHE A 141 2.26 -0.77 -10.71
C PHE A 141 1.33 0.12 -9.93
N ASP A 142 1.89 1.07 -9.19
CA ASP A 142 1.13 2.09 -8.48
C ASP A 142 1.75 3.49 -8.66
N MET A 143 1.27 4.47 -7.89
CA MET A 143 1.77 5.85 -7.94
C MET A 143 2.25 6.37 -6.59
N GLU A 144 2.22 5.58 -5.51
CA GLU A 144 2.42 6.05 -4.14
C GLU A 144 3.47 5.28 -3.33
N LEU A 145 3.55 3.95 -3.48
CA LEU A 145 4.23 3.09 -2.51
C LEU A 145 5.73 3.37 -2.37
N ALA A 146 6.44 3.65 -3.46
CA ALA A 146 7.86 3.99 -3.39
C ALA A 146 8.10 5.28 -2.58
N TYR A 147 7.17 6.23 -2.65
CA TYR A 147 7.27 7.48 -1.89
C TYR A 147 6.95 7.27 -0.41
N ILE A 148 5.99 6.39 -0.09
CA ILE A 148 5.72 5.97 1.30
C ILE A 148 6.97 5.29 1.88
N ALA A 149 7.53 4.33 1.16
CA ALA A 149 8.72 3.59 1.58
C ALA A 149 9.95 4.50 1.74
N ALA A 150 10.13 5.48 0.83
CA ALA A 150 11.23 6.46 0.89
C ALA A 150 11.19 7.36 2.14
N LEU A 151 10.05 7.48 2.82
CA LEU A 151 9.94 8.18 4.10
C LEU A 151 10.62 7.42 5.25
N GLY A 152 11.01 6.16 5.07
CA GLY A 152 11.80 5.40 6.02
C GLY A 152 11.00 4.84 7.20
N PHE A 153 9.76 4.42 6.97
CA PHE A 153 8.99 3.69 7.97
C PHE A 153 9.58 2.29 8.20
N GLU A 154 9.84 1.96 9.46
CA GLU A 154 10.46 0.69 9.84
C GLU A 154 9.51 -0.50 9.69
N ASN A 155 8.21 -0.26 9.83
CA ASN A 155 7.16 -1.28 9.85
C ASN A 155 6.09 -1.00 8.78
N LEU A 156 6.49 -1.06 7.50
CA LEU A 156 5.62 -0.86 6.36
C LEU A 156 5.27 -2.18 5.68
N CYS A 157 3.97 -2.48 5.61
CA CYS A 157 3.40 -3.54 4.77
C CYS A 157 2.59 -2.92 3.64
N SER A 158 2.44 -3.60 2.51
CA SER A 158 1.56 -3.14 1.43
C SER A 158 0.82 -4.30 0.77
N ILE A 159 -0.48 -4.07 0.52
CA ILE A 159 -1.36 -4.96 -0.25
C ILE A 159 -1.88 -4.18 -1.44
N LYS A 160 -1.73 -4.75 -2.62
CA LYS A 160 -2.25 -4.21 -3.88
C LYS A 160 -3.30 -5.14 -4.48
N ILE A 161 -4.37 -4.53 -5.05
CA ILE A 161 -5.55 -5.24 -5.59
C ILE A 161 -5.69 -4.90 -7.07
#